data_a590783d965f86b9bcf98c04d37257fd
#
_entry.id   a590783d965f86b9bcf98c04d37257fd
#
_cell.length_a   1.000
_cell.length_b   1.000
_cell.length_c   1.000
_cell.angle_alpha   90.00
_cell.angle_beta   90.00
_cell.angle_gamma   90.00
#
_symmetry.space_group_name_H-M   'P 1'
#
loop_
_entity.id
_entity.type
_entity.pdbx_description
1 polymer ?
#
loop_
_entity_poly.entity_id
_entity_poly.type
_entity_poly.pdbx_seq_one_letter_code
_entity_poly.pdbx_strand_id
1 'polypeptide(L)'
;MFLSFCGKKPLDEGAAFVAPSATVQGDVVLKPGSTVWYGAVLRGDDGTLTIGKNSNVQDNAVLHCDIGGCVTLGENVTVGHCALVHGCTVGDGSLIGMHATLLNHCVVGKNCIIGAGALVPEGMVIPDNSVAVGVPARVIKQVSAAQVEANLHNAAHYVEHGRLHAEQLKNG
;
A
#
# COMPACT_ATOMS: atom_id res chain seq x y z
N MET A 1 4.29 15.62 -0.88
CA MET A 1 5.35 16.30 -1.65
C MET A 1 5.97 15.33 -2.64
N PHE A 2 6.08 15.70 -3.93
CA PHE A 2 6.80 14.93 -4.94
C PHE A 2 8.26 15.40 -5.02
N LEU A 3 9.21 14.46 -4.86
CA LEU A 3 10.65 14.75 -4.84
C LEU A 3 11.38 13.90 -5.87
N SER A 4 12.21 14.53 -6.69
CA SER A 4 13.13 13.81 -7.57
C SER A 4 14.35 13.31 -6.79
N PHE A 5 14.89 12.16 -7.21
CA PHE A 5 16.14 11.61 -6.67
C PHE A 5 16.97 10.98 -7.79
N CYS A 6 18.21 11.38 -7.96
CA CYS A 6 19.13 10.88 -8.98
C CYS A 6 18.52 10.79 -10.39
N GLY A 7 17.81 11.85 -10.82
CA GLY A 7 17.17 11.93 -12.14
C GLY A 7 15.85 11.17 -12.29
N LYS A 8 15.45 10.35 -11.32
CA LYS A 8 14.13 9.72 -11.25
C LYS A 8 13.16 10.64 -10.52
N LYS A 9 11.94 10.71 -11.01
CA LYS A 9 10.87 11.49 -10.39
C LYS A 9 9.57 10.68 -10.37
N PRO A 10 8.73 10.85 -9.33
CA PRO A 10 7.47 10.14 -9.27
C PRO A 10 6.59 10.41 -10.49
N LEU A 11 5.97 9.35 -11.01
CA LEU A 11 4.99 9.39 -12.09
C LEU A 11 3.58 9.25 -11.49
N ASP A 12 2.77 10.30 -11.64
CA ASP A 12 1.36 10.28 -11.25
C ASP A 12 0.51 10.08 -12.52
N GLU A 13 -0.10 8.90 -12.64
CA GLU A 13 -0.98 8.53 -13.76
C GLU A 13 -2.46 8.83 -13.46
N GLY A 14 -2.76 9.61 -12.45
CA GLY A 14 -4.13 10.00 -12.07
C GLY A 14 -4.53 9.52 -10.68
N ALA A 15 -3.67 9.68 -9.70
CA ALA A 15 -4.01 9.47 -8.30
C ALA A 15 -5.22 10.32 -7.91
N ALA A 16 -6.15 9.75 -7.14
CA ALA A 16 -7.31 10.47 -6.65
C ALA A 16 -6.92 11.49 -5.55
N PHE A 17 -5.87 11.20 -4.80
CA PHE A 17 -5.38 12.07 -3.74
C PHE A 17 -3.93 11.78 -3.35
N VAL A 18 -3.13 12.82 -3.18
CA VAL A 18 -1.84 12.76 -2.49
C VAL A 18 -1.82 13.88 -1.46
N ALA A 19 -1.80 13.52 -0.19
CA ALA A 19 -1.83 14.49 0.90
C ALA A 19 -0.62 15.45 0.85
N PRO A 20 -0.78 16.73 1.19
CA PRO A 20 0.32 17.71 1.18
C PRO A 20 1.52 17.30 2.05
N SER A 21 1.26 16.61 3.17
CA SER A 21 2.29 16.10 4.08
C SER A 21 2.85 14.72 3.71
N ALA A 22 2.31 14.07 2.69
CA ALA A 22 2.89 12.82 2.19
C ALA A 22 4.19 13.11 1.43
N THR A 23 5.16 12.21 1.54
CA THR A 23 6.42 12.25 0.78
C THR A 23 6.42 11.14 -0.26
N VAL A 24 6.56 11.50 -1.54
CA VAL A 24 6.68 10.56 -2.65
C VAL A 24 7.97 10.92 -3.39
N GLN A 25 8.99 10.06 -3.32
CA GLN A 25 10.34 10.35 -3.78
C GLN A 25 10.88 9.29 -4.73
N GLY A 26 11.56 9.72 -5.79
CA GLY A 26 12.32 8.84 -6.68
C GLY A 26 11.45 8.07 -7.67
N ASP A 27 11.76 6.79 -7.86
CA ASP A 27 11.09 5.89 -8.82
C ASP A 27 9.78 5.33 -8.24
N VAL A 28 8.74 6.15 -8.25
CA VAL A 28 7.42 5.79 -7.72
C VAL A 28 6.37 6.01 -8.81
N VAL A 29 5.51 5.01 -9.03
CA VAL A 29 4.39 5.09 -9.96
C VAL A 29 3.07 5.01 -9.19
N LEU A 30 2.25 6.06 -9.31
CA LEU A 30 0.89 6.10 -8.76
C LEU A 30 -0.11 5.84 -9.88
N LYS A 31 -0.80 4.71 -9.85
CA LYS A 31 -1.81 4.34 -10.84
C LYS A 31 -3.15 5.07 -10.61
N PRO A 32 -4.03 5.14 -11.64
CA PRO A 32 -5.28 5.88 -11.53
C PRO A 32 -6.12 5.49 -10.30
N GLY A 33 -6.65 6.49 -9.62
CA GLY A 33 -7.49 6.31 -8.43
C GLY A 33 -6.74 5.96 -7.15
N SER A 34 -5.41 5.75 -7.19
CA SER A 34 -4.64 5.52 -5.96
C SER A 34 -4.71 6.73 -5.02
N THR A 35 -4.54 6.49 -3.72
CA THR A 35 -4.51 7.57 -2.72
C THR A 35 -3.34 7.40 -1.76
N VAL A 36 -2.68 8.51 -1.41
CA VAL A 36 -1.57 8.55 -0.46
C VAL A 36 -1.89 9.57 0.62
N TRP A 37 -1.99 9.12 1.86
CA TRP A 37 -2.55 9.89 2.97
C TRP A 37 -1.49 10.62 3.78
N TYR A 38 -1.92 11.33 4.82
CA TYR A 38 -1.09 12.26 5.57
C TYR A 38 0.10 11.59 6.25
N GLY A 39 1.29 12.15 6.08
CA GLY A 39 2.52 11.63 6.67
C GLY A 39 3.04 10.32 6.06
N ALA A 40 2.35 9.74 5.07
CA ALA A 40 2.85 8.55 4.39
C ALA A 40 4.14 8.84 3.61
N VAL A 41 5.07 7.87 3.59
CA VAL A 41 6.36 7.98 2.90
C VAL A 41 6.50 6.85 1.88
N LEU A 42 6.61 7.20 0.61
CA LEU A 42 6.91 6.31 -0.51
C LEU A 42 8.28 6.70 -1.04
N ARG A 43 9.32 5.92 -0.69
CA ARG A 43 10.70 6.24 -1.03
C ARG A 43 11.29 5.24 -2.02
N GLY A 44 11.32 5.64 -3.30
CA GLY A 44 11.84 4.86 -4.43
C GLY A 44 13.23 5.34 -4.88
N ASP A 45 14.15 5.52 -3.94
CA ASP A 45 15.54 5.90 -4.22
C ASP A 45 16.40 4.69 -4.58
N ASP A 46 16.19 3.56 -3.94
CA ASP A 46 16.94 2.33 -4.13
C ASP A 46 16.28 1.36 -5.12
N GLY A 47 14.97 1.51 -5.40
CA GLY A 47 14.23 0.66 -6.34
C GLY A 47 12.89 1.26 -6.74
N THR A 48 12.07 0.48 -7.44
CA THR A 48 10.79 0.94 -8.00
C THR A 48 9.63 0.61 -7.07
N LEU A 49 8.78 1.61 -6.78
CA LEU A 49 7.53 1.42 -6.07
C LEU A 49 6.35 1.62 -7.01
N THR A 50 5.44 0.65 -7.09
CA THR A 50 4.21 0.75 -7.88
C THR A 50 2.99 0.64 -6.98
N ILE A 51 2.15 1.66 -7.00
CA ILE A 51 0.88 1.69 -6.28
C ILE A 51 -0.22 1.46 -7.29
N GLY A 52 -0.86 0.30 -7.22
CA GLY A 52 -1.87 -0.14 -8.17
C GLY A 52 -3.14 0.71 -8.17
N LYS A 53 -3.96 0.51 -9.19
CA LYS A 53 -5.23 1.24 -9.37
C LYS A 53 -6.12 1.11 -8.14
N ASN A 54 -6.71 2.23 -7.70
CA ASN A 54 -7.60 2.34 -6.54
C ASN A 54 -6.99 1.87 -5.21
N SER A 55 -5.68 1.64 -5.13
CA SER A 55 -5.01 1.25 -3.89
C SER A 55 -4.75 2.47 -3.01
N ASN A 56 -4.76 2.26 -1.69
CA ASN A 56 -4.56 3.34 -0.74
C ASN A 56 -3.39 3.04 0.21
N VAL A 57 -2.58 4.07 0.45
CA VAL A 57 -1.50 4.07 1.43
C VAL A 57 -1.87 5.06 2.51
N GLN A 58 -2.29 4.55 3.67
CA GLN A 58 -2.89 5.34 4.74
C GLN A 58 -1.84 6.12 5.55
N ASP A 59 -2.34 6.93 6.49
CA ASP A 59 -1.54 7.87 7.26
C ASP A 59 -0.34 7.21 7.93
N ASN A 60 0.84 7.84 7.80
CA ASN A 60 2.11 7.42 8.37
C ASN A 60 2.61 6.03 7.92
N ALA A 61 2.01 5.41 6.92
CA ALA A 61 2.55 4.18 6.36
C ALA A 61 3.85 4.46 5.57
N VAL A 62 4.77 3.49 5.56
CA VAL A 62 6.06 3.62 4.90
C VAL A 62 6.24 2.50 3.88
N LEU A 63 6.56 2.87 2.64
CA LEU A 63 6.90 1.97 1.55
C LEU A 63 8.34 2.25 1.10
N HIS A 64 9.18 1.21 1.10
CA HIS A 64 10.57 1.29 0.67
C HIS A 64 11.07 -0.09 0.19
N CYS A 65 12.24 -0.16 -0.42
CA CYS A 65 12.92 -1.40 -0.76
C CYS A 65 14.44 -1.20 -0.73
N ASP A 66 15.17 -2.31 -0.63
CA ASP A 66 16.62 -2.30 -0.78
C ASP A 66 17.04 -2.05 -2.23
N ILE A 67 18.34 -1.80 -2.44
CA ILE A 67 18.96 -1.53 -3.76
C ILE A 67 18.58 -2.61 -4.76
N GLY A 68 17.97 -2.19 -5.88
CA GLY A 68 17.53 -3.08 -6.95
C GLY A 68 16.25 -3.86 -6.65
N GLY A 69 15.63 -3.63 -5.47
CA GLY A 69 14.35 -4.21 -5.09
C GLY A 69 13.14 -3.48 -5.67
N CYS A 70 11.97 -3.93 -5.28
CA CYS A 70 10.72 -3.24 -5.63
C CYS A 70 9.65 -3.45 -4.56
N VAL A 71 8.69 -2.52 -4.51
CA VAL A 71 7.39 -2.73 -3.86
C VAL A 71 6.32 -2.68 -4.93
N THR A 72 5.50 -3.71 -5.00
CA THR A 72 4.36 -3.75 -5.92
C THR A 72 3.07 -3.96 -5.14
N LEU A 73 2.21 -2.96 -5.14
CA LEU A 73 0.82 -3.11 -4.73
C LEU A 73 -0.03 -3.34 -5.96
N GLY A 74 -0.83 -4.41 -5.96
CA GLY A 74 -1.86 -4.68 -6.98
C GLY A 74 -2.99 -3.65 -6.95
N GLU A 75 -4.10 -3.97 -7.59
CA GLU A 75 -5.29 -3.12 -7.62
C GLU A 75 -6.14 -3.29 -6.35
N ASN A 76 -6.79 -2.21 -5.89
CA ASN A 76 -7.69 -2.21 -4.73
C ASN A 76 -7.03 -2.70 -3.43
N VAL A 77 -5.73 -2.49 -3.27
CA VAL A 77 -4.98 -2.84 -2.05
C VAL A 77 -5.13 -1.74 -1.02
N THR A 78 -5.38 -2.13 0.23
CA THR A 78 -5.35 -1.21 1.37
C THR A 78 -4.09 -1.45 2.18
N VAL A 79 -3.27 -0.40 2.35
CA VAL A 79 -2.16 -0.37 3.31
C VAL A 79 -2.58 0.49 4.50
N GLY A 80 -2.84 -0.14 5.63
CA GLY A 80 -3.35 0.50 6.85
C GLY A 80 -2.37 1.47 7.50
N HIS A 81 -2.91 2.32 8.36
CA HIS A 81 -2.14 3.35 9.08
C HIS A 81 -0.89 2.79 9.75
N CYS A 82 0.23 3.48 9.62
CA CYS A 82 1.53 3.13 10.22
C CYS A 82 2.08 1.75 9.78
N ALA A 83 1.57 1.13 8.75
CA ALA A 83 2.15 -0.12 8.24
C ALA A 83 3.48 0.13 7.54
N LEU A 84 4.40 -0.84 7.64
CA LEU A 84 5.66 -0.85 6.91
C LEU A 84 5.60 -1.94 5.83
N VAL A 85 5.79 -1.55 4.57
CA VAL A 85 5.82 -2.45 3.42
C VAL A 85 7.18 -2.31 2.75
N HIS A 86 8.04 -3.30 2.94
CA HIS A 86 9.43 -3.24 2.52
C HIS A 86 9.78 -4.35 1.53
N GLY A 87 10.17 -3.98 0.29
CA GLY A 87 10.71 -4.86 -0.72
C GLY A 87 9.84 -6.06 -1.10
N CYS A 88 8.51 -5.91 -1.16
CA CYS A 88 7.59 -7.04 -1.30
C CYS A 88 6.45 -6.78 -2.31
N THR A 89 5.71 -7.85 -2.62
CA THR A 89 4.55 -7.80 -3.52
C THR A 89 3.26 -8.10 -2.76
N VAL A 90 2.23 -7.30 -3.01
CA VAL A 90 0.89 -7.46 -2.43
C VAL A 90 -0.12 -7.58 -3.57
N GLY A 91 -0.81 -8.70 -3.64
CA GLY A 91 -1.82 -9.01 -4.66
C GLY A 91 -3.12 -8.22 -4.50
N ASP A 92 -3.89 -8.17 -5.59
CA ASP A 92 -5.13 -7.41 -5.70
C ASP A 92 -6.13 -7.67 -4.56
N GLY A 93 -6.86 -6.65 -4.14
CA GLY A 93 -7.93 -6.75 -3.14
C GLY A 93 -7.46 -7.08 -1.72
N SER A 94 -6.16 -7.10 -1.47
CA SER A 94 -5.61 -7.45 -0.15
C SER A 94 -5.58 -6.25 0.80
N LEU A 95 -5.71 -6.55 2.09
CA LEU A 95 -5.66 -5.58 3.17
C LEU A 95 -4.45 -5.87 4.07
N ILE A 96 -3.58 -4.89 4.19
CA ILE A 96 -2.47 -4.87 5.15
C ILE A 96 -2.93 -4.07 6.36
N GLY A 97 -3.05 -4.72 7.50
CA GLY A 97 -3.56 -4.13 8.73
C GLY A 97 -2.66 -3.04 9.29
N MET A 98 -3.23 -2.18 10.13
CA MET A 98 -2.51 -1.10 10.82
C MET A 98 -1.29 -1.64 11.56
N HIS A 99 -0.15 -0.93 11.50
CA HIS A 99 1.11 -1.33 12.13
C HIS A 99 1.68 -2.70 11.69
N ALA A 100 1.14 -3.33 10.64
CA ALA A 100 1.75 -4.55 10.11
C ALA A 100 3.10 -4.23 9.45
N THR A 101 4.02 -5.19 9.53
CA THR A 101 5.35 -5.10 8.92
C THR A 101 5.53 -6.23 7.92
N LEU A 102 5.79 -5.89 6.67
CA LEU A 102 6.09 -6.81 5.59
C LEU A 102 7.56 -6.63 5.20
N LEU A 103 8.34 -7.72 5.27
CA LEU A 103 9.78 -7.68 4.98
C LEU A 103 10.10 -8.13 3.55
N ASN A 104 11.35 -7.92 3.14
CA ASN A 104 11.84 -8.16 1.79
C ASN A 104 11.40 -9.50 1.20
N HIS A 105 11.12 -9.49 -0.08
CA HIS A 105 10.81 -10.68 -0.89
C HIS A 105 9.57 -11.45 -0.42
N CYS A 106 8.82 -10.97 0.58
CA CYS A 106 7.56 -11.62 0.90
C CYS A 106 6.53 -11.36 -0.21
N VAL A 107 5.63 -12.32 -0.39
CA VAL A 107 4.55 -12.25 -1.36
C VAL A 107 3.24 -12.48 -0.63
N VAL A 108 2.40 -11.48 -0.65
CA VAL A 108 1.01 -11.60 -0.19
C VAL A 108 0.13 -11.81 -1.43
N GLY A 109 -0.59 -12.91 -1.46
CA GLY A 109 -1.50 -13.25 -2.56
C GLY A 109 -2.70 -12.29 -2.67
N LYS A 110 -3.64 -12.61 -3.55
CA LYS A 110 -4.87 -11.82 -3.77
C LYS A 110 -5.88 -12.04 -2.66
N ASN A 111 -6.70 -11.01 -2.40
CA ASN A 111 -7.79 -11.04 -1.42
C ASN A 111 -7.34 -11.49 -0.02
N CYS A 112 -6.11 -11.22 0.36
CA CYS A 112 -5.58 -11.57 1.67
C CYS A 112 -5.89 -10.50 2.72
N ILE A 113 -5.89 -10.91 3.98
CA ILE A 113 -5.94 -10.00 5.13
C ILE A 113 -4.73 -10.28 6.00
N ILE A 114 -3.82 -9.32 6.09
CA ILE A 114 -2.74 -9.30 7.06
C ILE A 114 -3.25 -8.54 8.28
N GLY A 115 -3.31 -9.20 9.43
CA GLY A 115 -3.86 -8.59 10.64
C GLY A 115 -3.02 -7.43 11.16
N ALA A 116 -3.66 -6.55 11.93
CA ALA A 116 -2.97 -5.42 12.54
C ALA A 116 -1.78 -5.89 13.42
N GLY A 117 -0.65 -5.19 13.35
CA GLY A 117 0.57 -5.53 14.08
C GLY A 117 1.25 -6.84 13.67
N ALA A 118 0.82 -7.50 12.62
CA ALA A 118 1.46 -8.74 12.15
C ALA A 118 2.83 -8.46 11.53
N LEU A 119 3.78 -9.39 11.73
CA LEU A 119 5.08 -9.37 11.07
C LEU A 119 5.15 -10.50 10.04
N VAL A 120 5.15 -10.15 8.75
CA VAL A 120 5.39 -11.08 7.65
C VAL A 120 6.90 -11.15 7.39
N PRO A 121 7.56 -12.27 7.71
CA PRO A 121 9.01 -12.41 7.54
C PRO A 121 9.44 -12.33 6.07
N GLU A 122 10.75 -12.08 5.90
CA GLU A 122 11.40 -12.10 4.60
C GLU A 122 11.17 -13.42 3.85
N GLY A 123 10.87 -13.30 2.55
CA GLY A 123 10.61 -14.43 1.65
C GLY A 123 9.35 -15.24 1.94
N MET A 124 8.55 -14.84 2.92
CA MET A 124 7.31 -15.56 3.22
C MET A 124 6.27 -15.38 2.12
N VAL A 125 5.63 -16.48 1.73
CA VAL A 125 4.51 -16.48 0.78
C VAL A 125 3.21 -16.72 1.53
N ILE A 126 2.29 -15.77 1.44
CA ILE A 126 0.91 -15.88 1.93
C ILE A 126 0.03 -16.23 0.72
N PRO A 127 -0.59 -17.42 0.67
CA PRO A 127 -1.45 -17.83 -0.45
C PRO A 127 -2.68 -16.92 -0.61
N ASP A 128 -3.24 -16.88 -1.81
CA ASP A 128 -4.50 -16.17 -2.09
C ASP A 128 -5.60 -16.51 -1.07
N ASN A 129 -6.45 -15.54 -0.80
CA ASN A 129 -7.63 -15.66 0.08
C ASN A 129 -7.28 -16.09 1.51
N SER A 130 -6.13 -15.70 2.03
CA SER A 130 -5.66 -16.10 3.37
C SER A 130 -5.75 -14.96 4.38
N VAL A 131 -6.13 -15.29 5.61
CA VAL A 131 -5.98 -14.42 6.78
C VAL A 131 -4.72 -14.83 7.52
N ALA A 132 -3.75 -13.92 7.62
CA ALA A 132 -2.49 -14.14 8.36
C ALA A 132 -2.34 -13.11 9.48
N VAL A 133 -1.96 -13.58 10.68
CA VAL A 133 -1.84 -12.75 11.89
C VAL A 133 -0.64 -13.18 12.74
N GLY A 134 -0.18 -12.30 13.62
CA GLY A 134 0.82 -12.59 14.65
C GLY A 134 2.25 -12.19 14.30
N VAL A 135 3.17 -12.44 15.24
CA VAL A 135 4.61 -12.14 15.15
C VAL A 135 5.39 -13.40 15.54
N PRO A 136 5.95 -14.14 14.56
CA PRO A 136 5.80 -13.98 13.11
C PRO A 136 4.38 -14.35 12.64
N ALA A 137 3.97 -13.78 11.50
CA ALA A 137 2.66 -14.05 10.91
C ALA A 137 2.45 -15.53 10.59
N ARG A 138 1.22 -16.02 10.78
CA ARG A 138 0.78 -17.36 10.40
C ARG A 138 -0.59 -17.26 9.73
N VAL A 139 -0.79 -18.03 8.68
CA VAL A 139 -2.11 -18.21 8.07
C VAL A 139 -2.97 -18.98 9.05
N ILE A 140 -4.12 -18.42 9.42
CA ILE A 140 -5.02 -18.99 10.43
C ILE A 140 -6.35 -19.46 9.84
N LYS A 141 -6.77 -18.92 8.70
CA LYS A 141 -8.01 -19.28 8.01
C LYS A 141 -8.07 -18.69 6.61
N GLN A 142 -9.09 -19.10 5.85
CA GLN A 142 -9.44 -18.48 4.58
C GLN A 142 -10.25 -17.19 4.80
N VAL A 143 -10.10 -16.23 3.89
CA VAL A 143 -10.94 -15.04 3.80
C VAL A 143 -12.34 -15.45 3.31
N SER A 144 -13.38 -14.96 3.95
CA SER A 144 -14.75 -15.18 3.49
C SER A 144 -15.13 -14.24 2.34
N ALA A 145 -16.13 -14.61 1.54
CA ALA A 145 -16.64 -13.73 0.47
C ALA A 145 -17.06 -12.34 1.01
N ALA A 146 -17.71 -12.30 2.17
CA ALA A 146 -18.09 -11.04 2.81
C ALA A 146 -16.89 -10.17 3.20
N GLN A 147 -15.75 -10.77 3.62
CA GLN A 147 -14.53 -10.04 3.90
C GLN A 147 -13.87 -9.50 2.62
N VAL A 148 -13.89 -10.27 1.52
CA VAL A 148 -13.42 -9.78 0.21
C VAL A 148 -14.23 -8.57 -0.23
N GLU A 149 -15.56 -8.65 -0.17
CA GLU A 149 -16.45 -7.54 -0.51
C GLU A 149 -16.19 -6.31 0.36
N ALA A 150 -16.03 -6.50 1.67
CA ALA A 150 -15.71 -5.42 2.61
C ALA A 150 -14.36 -4.73 2.29
N ASN A 151 -13.33 -5.50 1.91
CA ASN A 151 -12.03 -4.94 1.52
C ASN A 151 -12.14 -4.12 0.23
N LEU A 152 -12.87 -4.61 -0.77
CA LEU A 152 -13.09 -3.87 -2.02
C LEU A 152 -13.90 -2.60 -1.79
N HIS A 153 -14.94 -2.67 -0.95
CA HIS A 153 -15.71 -1.50 -0.55
C HIS A 153 -14.83 -0.47 0.18
N ASN A 154 -13.97 -0.92 1.09
CA ASN A 154 -13.01 -0.05 1.78
C ASN A 154 -12.06 0.65 0.80
N ALA A 155 -11.51 -0.06 -0.18
CA ALA A 155 -10.65 0.54 -1.20
C ALA A 155 -11.40 1.60 -2.02
N ALA A 156 -12.64 1.31 -2.46
CA ALA A 156 -13.48 2.27 -3.17
C ALA A 156 -13.81 3.51 -2.34
N HIS A 157 -14.09 3.33 -1.04
CA HIS A 157 -14.32 4.42 -0.10
C HIS A 157 -13.12 5.37 -0.02
N TYR A 158 -11.88 4.83 0.04
CA TYR A 158 -10.67 5.65 0.05
C TYR A 158 -10.46 6.44 -1.25
N VAL A 159 -10.87 5.92 -2.41
CA VAL A 159 -10.86 6.66 -3.67
C VAL A 159 -11.81 7.86 -3.61
N GLU A 160 -13.03 7.65 -3.13
CA GLU A 160 -14.04 8.72 -3.01
C GLU A 160 -13.62 9.79 -1.99
N HIS A 161 -13.21 9.36 -0.80
CA HIS A 161 -12.71 10.28 0.23
C HIS A 161 -11.48 11.05 -0.23
N GLY A 162 -10.58 10.40 -0.97
CA GLY A 162 -9.43 11.08 -1.56
C GLY A 162 -9.84 12.22 -2.49
N ARG A 163 -10.85 12.01 -3.34
CA ARG A 163 -11.39 13.08 -4.20
C ARG A 163 -11.96 14.23 -3.40
N LEU A 164 -12.73 13.93 -2.34
CA LEU A 164 -13.30 14.97 -1.46
C LEU A 164 -12.20 15.78 -0.77
N HIS A 165 -11.14 15.12 -0.25
CA HIS A 165 -10.00 15.82 0.32
C HIS A 165 -9.28 16.70 -0.71
N ALA A 166 -9.08 16.20 -1.94
CA ALA A 166 -8.47 16.98 -3.01
C ALA A 166 -9.28 18.23 -3.38
N GLU A 167 -10.62 18.14 -3.38
CA GLU A 167 -11.52 19.27 -3.62
C GLU A 167 -11.44 20.30 -2.48
N GLN A 168 -11.47 19.85 -1.23
CA GLN A 168 -11.40 20.77 -0.08
C GLN A 168 -10.07 21.54 -0.03
N LEU A 169 -8.96 20.88 -0.34
CA LEU A 169 -7.64 21.55 -0.40
C LEU A 169 -7.52 22.59 -1.52
N LYS A 170 -8.36 22.54 -2.56
CA LYS A 170 -8.40 23.56 -3.62
C LYS A 170 -9.21 24.78 -3.23
N ASN A 171 -10.13 24.63 -2.28
CA ASN A 171 -11.11 25.64 -1.90
C ASN A 171 -10.77 26.33 -0.55
N GLY A 172 -9.75 25.88 0.15
CA GLY A 172 -9.25 26.45 1.42
C GLY A 172 -7.89 27.07 1.28
#